data_3d69142dd96f446dc2ebb71e5d307c0a
#
_entry.id   3d69142dd96f446dc2ebb71e5d307c0a
#
_cell.length_a   1.000
_cell.length_b   1.000
_cell.length_c   1.000
_cell.angle_alpha   90.00
_cell.angle_beta   90.00
_cell.angle_gamma   90.00
#
_symmetry.space_group_name_H-M   'P 1'
#
loop_
_entity.id
_entity.type
_entity.pdbx_description
1 polymer ?
#
loop_
_entity_poly.entity_id
_entity_poly.type
_entity_poly.pdbx_seq_one_letter_code
_entity_poly.pdbx_strand_id
1 'polypeptide(L)'
;MNNDRSTRKKLVALTFDDGPNTTTTNEVLDVLEKHGVVASFFLVGNNINSESAISVKRAYDLGCEINNHSRSHGYMDKMTAGEIKAEYGFVDEKVFEITGEHTKFFRPPYIAVGGLMWENISVPFISGLGCGDWDDNVTVERRVDVITEGVRDGSVILLHDAEGNRKTVEAVDKIIPALKEQGYKFVTVSGLFKAKGIAPVTKMIYSNALQKGMWG
;
A
#
# COMPACT_ATOMS: atom_id res chain seq x y z
N MET A 1 -35.01 20.00 -12.30
CA MET A 1 -34.18 19.41 -11.24
C MET A 1 -33.00 18.75 -11.94
N ASN A 2 -31.88 19.45 -12.06
CA ASN A 2 -30.67 18.92 -12.70
C ASN A 2 -30.01 17.92 -11.76
N ASN A 3 -30.04 16.65 -12.14
CA ASN A 3 -29.27 15.60 -11.49
C ASN A 3 -27.79 15.82 -11.83
N ASP A 4 -27.09 16.59 -11.03
CA ASP A 4 -25.63 16.71 -11.09
C ASP A 4 -25.00 15.45 -10.48
N ARG A 5 -25.06 14.34 -11.22
CA ARG A 5 -24.33 13.08 -10.95
C ARG A 5 -22.92 13.08 -11.54
N SER A 6 -22.47 14.21 -12.06
CA SER A 6 -21.32 14.32 -12.97
C SER A 6 -20.10 14.94 -12.37
N THR A 7 -19.61 14.65 -11.18
CA THR A 7 -18.20 15.01 -10.86
C THR A 7 -17.63 14.37 -9.60
N ARG A 8 -18.15 13.28 -9.10
CA ARG A 8 -17.43 12.58 -8.04
C ARG A 8 -16.22 11.89 -8.67
N LYS A 9 -15.04 12.54 -8.54
CA LYS A 9 -13.77 11.99 -9.02
C LYS A 9 -13.56 10.59 -8.44
N LYS A 10 -13.35 9.60 -9.31
CA LYS A 10 -12.96 8.26 -8.90
C LYS A 10 -11.56 8.33 -8.30
N LEU A 11 -11.37 7.75 -7.14
CA LEU A 11 -10.09 7.75 -6.44
C LEU A 11 -9.63 6.32 -6.19
N VAL A 12 -8.31 6.11 -6.28
CA VAL A 12 -7.65 4.86 -5.91
C VAL A 12 -6.37 5.16 -5.12
N ALA A 13 -5.99 4.25 -4.24
CA ALA A 13 -4.68 4.24 -3.63
C ALA A 13 -3.84 3.11 -4.25
N LEU A 14 -2.73 3.48 -4.88
CA LEU A 14 -1.72 2.52 -5.32
C LEU A 14 -0.81 2.21 -4.15
N THR A 15 -0.59 0.93 -3.85
CA THR A 15 0.22 0.53 -2.71
C THR A 15 1.21 -0.56 -3.07
N PHE A 16 2.37 -0.56 -2.38
CA PHE A 16 3.46 -1.50 -2.59
C PHE A 16 3.90 -2.11 -1.27
N ASP A 17 4.13 -3.43 -1.27
CA ASP A 17 4.61 -4.22 -0.16
C ASP A 17 6.04 -4.72 -0.40
N ASP A 18 6.70 -5.19 0.67
CA ASP A 18 7.99 -5.88 0.68
C ASP A 18 9.24 -5.00 0.47
N GLY A 19 9.10 -3.74 0.08
CA GLY A 19 10.21 -2.79 0.13
C GLY A 19 10.66 -2.50 1.58
N PRO A 20 11.67 -1.63 1.78
CA PRO A 20 12.39 -0.90 0.74
C PRO A 20 13.59 -1.68 0.19
N ASN A 21 14.03 -1.31 -1.00
CA ASN A 21 15.32 -1.69 -1.55
C ASN A 21 15.91 -0.54 -2.40
N THR A 22 17.15 -0.70 -2.85
CA THR A 22 17.86 0.33 -3.62
C THR A 22 17.63 0.25 -5.13
N THR A 23 16.93 -0.76 -5.60
CA THR A 23 16.67 -1.03 -7.02
C THR A 23 15.19 -0.85 -7.35
N THR A 24 14.37 -1.87 -7.18
CA THR A 24 12.96 -1.89 -7.58
C THR A 24 12.13 -0.79 -6.94
N THR A 25 12.36 -0.48 -5.64
CA THR A 25 11.68 0.64 -4.99
C THR A 25 11.98 1.96 -5.72
N ASN A 26 13.26 2.23 -6.09
CA ASN A 26 13.60 3.44 -6.84
C ASN A 26 13.04 3.42 -8.26
N GLU A 27 13.04 2.27 -8.96
CA GLU A 27 12.41 2.12 -10.28
C GLU A 27 10.90 2.43 -10.23
N VAL A 28 10.21 1.99 -9.17
CA VAL A 28 8.80 2.36 -8.92
C VAL A 28 8.67 3.87 -8.70
N LEU A 29 9.52 4.47 -7.88
CA LEU A 29 9.50 5.93 -7.64
C LEU A 29 9.72 6.73 -8.92
N ASP A 30 10.62 6.29 -9.81
CA ASP A 30 10.82 6.91 -11.12
C ASP A 30 9.54 6.89 -11.97
N VAL A 31 8.80 5.78 -11.94
CA VAL A 31 7.50 5.67 -12.65
C VAL A 31 6.46 6.60 -12.02
N LEU A 32 6.38 6.67 -10.69
CA LEU A 32 5.44 7.57 -10.00
C LEU A 32 5.73 9.04 -10.34
N GLU A 33 7.01 9.45 -10.32
CA GLU A 33 7.42 10.81 -10.72
C GLU A 33 7.09 11.10 -12.19
N LYS A 34 7.42 10.17 -13.11
CA LYS A 34 7.09 10.27 -14.54
C LYS A 34 5.62 10.57 -14.77
N HIS A 35 4.76 9.93 -14.02
CA HIS A 35 3.31 10.10 -14.16
C HIS A 35 2.71 11.16 -13.24
N GLY A 36 3.48 11.78 -12.34
CA GLY A 36 3.01 12.79 -11.39
C GLY A 36 1.92 12.24 -10.46
N VAL A 37 2.15 11.06 -9.88
CA VAL A 37 1.24 10.39 -8.93
C VAL A 37 1.96 10.00 -7.64
N VAL A 38 1.20 9.80 -6.57
CA VAL A 38 1.70 9.33 -5.28
C VAL A 38 1.17 7.92 -4.99
N ALA A 39 1.85 7.22 -4.08
CA ALA A 39 1.48 5.89 -3.62
C ALA A 39 1.64 5.77 -2.10
N SER A 40 1.31 4.61 -1.54
CA SER A 40 1.64 4.25 -0.16
C SER A 40 2.48 2.97 -0.13
N PHE A 41 3.56 2.98 0.63
CA PHE A 41 4.48 1.86 0.77
C PHE A 41 4.31 1.20 2.13
N PHE A 42 4.22 -0.12 2.16
CA PHE A 42 4.14 -0.94 3.37
C PHE A 42 5.45 -1.69 3.53
N LEU A 43 6.32 -1.19 4.41
CA LEU A 43 7.71 -1.60 4.48
C LEU A 43 7.93 -2.80 5.40
N VAL A 44 8.79 -3.71 4.96
CA VAL A 44 9.37 -4.77 5.79
C VAL A 44 10.59 -4.23 6.53
N GLY A 45 10.55 -4.27 7.85
CA GLY A 45 11.57 -3.66 8.69
C GLY A 45 12.99 -4.18 8.48
N ASN A 46 13.16 -5.48 8.26
CA ASN A 46 14.47 -6.09 8.00
C ASN A 46 15.12 -5.57 6.69
N ASN A 47 14.35 -4.99 5.78
CA ASN A 47 14.84 -4.39 4.55
C ASN A 47 15.28 -2.92 4.74
N ILE A 48 15.00 -2.31 5.90
CA ILE A 48 15.41 -0.93 6.21
C ILE A 48 16.84 -0.94 6.75
N ASN A 49 17.76 -0.45 5.93
CA ASN A 49 19.17 -0.24 6.28
C ASN A 49 19.62 1.17 5.85
N SER A 50 20.88 1.54 6.05
CA SER A 50 21.40 2.87 5.72
C SER A 50 21.23 3.25 4.24
N GLU A 51 21.28 2.29 3.33
CA GLU A 51 21.18 2.54 1.89
C GLU A 51 19.71 2.64 1.45
N SER A 52 18.88 1.67 1.85
CA SER A 52 17.46 1.64 1.51
C SER A 52 16.64 2.74 2.21
N ALA A 53 17.10 3.24 3.36
CA ALA A 53 16.50 4.40 4.03
C ALA A 53 16.51 5.66 3.14
N ILE A 54 17.47 5.78 2.20
CA ILE A 54 17.50 6.85 1.21
C ILE A 54 16.29 6.74 0.27
N SER A 55 15.95 5.52 -0.17
CA SER A 55 14.75 5.28 -1.00
C SER A 55 13.46 5.59 -0.23
N VAL A 56 13.39 5.25 1.07
CA VAL A 56 12.25 5.60 1.93
C VAL A 56 12.11 7.12 2.06
N LYS A 57 13.20 7.81 2.31
CA LYS A 57 13.20 9.28 2.41
C LYS A 57 12.75 9.92 1.10
N ARG A 58 13.26 9.44 -0.05
CA ARG A 58 12.83 9.88 -1.38
C ARG A 58 11.32 9.69 -1.58
N ALA A 59 10.80 8.50 -1.25
CA ALA A 59 9.37 8.23 -1.35
C ALA A 59 8.54 9.25 -0.54
N TYR A 60 8.95 9.49 0.71
CA TYR A 60 8.28 10.44 1.60
C TYR A 60 8.33 11.88 1.04
N ASP A 61 9.49 12.33 0.56
CA ASP A 61 9.68 13.67 -0.01
C ASP A 61 8.88 13.90 -1.30
N LEU A 62 8.58 12.85 -2.06
CA LEU A 62 7.67 12.86 -3.20
C LEU A 62 6.18 12.91 -2.81
N GLY A 63 5.86 12.91 -1.51
CA GLY A 63 4.50 12.93 -0.99
C GLY A 63 3.83 11.56 -0.91
N CYS A 64 4.61 10.48 -1.05
CA CYS A 64 4.12 9.14 -0.78
C CYS A 64 3.95 8.90 0.72
N GLU A 65 3.07 7.98 1.09
CA GLU A 65 2.82 7.60 2.47
C GLU A 65 3.61 6.34 2.82
N ILE A 66 4.24 6.32 3.99
CA ILE A 66 5.04 5.19 4.46
C ILE A 66 4.31 4.51 5.60
N ASN A 67 4.10 3.20 5.44
CA ASN A 67 3.33 2.36 6.36
C ASN A 67 4.08 1.07 6.72
N ASN A 68 3.45 0.21 7.50
CA ASN A 68 4.06 -0.90 8.21
C ASN A 68 3.61 -2.26 7.65
N HIS A 69 4.58 -3.12 7.32
CA HIS A 69 4.36 -4.50 6.86
C HIS A 69 5.10 -5.53 7.73
N SER A 70 5.22 -5.26 9.04
CA SER A 70 6.00 -6.00 10.02
C SER A 70 7.53 -5.92 9.83
N ARG A 71 8.26 -6.31 10.87
CA ARG A 71 9.71 -6.35 10.81
C ARG A 71 10.24 -7.47 9.92
N SER A 72 9.74 -8.69 10.11
CA SER A 72 10.34 -9.91 9.52
C SER A 72 9.52 -10.51 8.38
N HIS A 73 8.34 -9.97 8.08
CA HIS A 73 7.36 -10.58 7.16
C HIS A 73 6.93 -11.99 7.60
N GLY A 74 6.90 -12.25 8.91
CA GLY A 74 6.45 -13.53 9.47
C GLY A 74 4.94 -13.64 9.60
N TYR A 75 4.43 -14.86 9.84
CA TYR A 75 3.02 -15.12 10.13
C TYR A 75 2.64 -14.60 11.53
N MET A 76 2.29 -13.32 11.63
CA MET A 76 1.98 -12.66 12.91
C MET A 76 0.72 -13.17 13.59
N ASP A 77 -0.18 -13.80 12.86
CA ASP A 77 -1.36 -14.48 13.40
C ASP A 77 -1.03 -15.66 14.34
N LYS A 78 0.22 -16.14 14.29
CA LYS A 78 0.76 -17.24 15.10
C LYS A 78 1.69 -16.77 16.22
N MET A 79 1.93 -15.47 16.32
CA MET A 79 2.86 -14.87 17.28
C MET A 79 2.18 -14.54 18.62
N THR A 80 2.98 -14.46 19.68
CA THR A 80 2.56 -13.94 20.97
C THR A 80 2.35 -12.42 20.91
N ALA A 81 1.62 -11.87 21.89
CA ALA A 81 1.41 -10.43 21.99
C ALA A 81 2.72 -9.63 22.05
N GLY A 82 3.76 -10.17 22.73
CA GLY A 82 5.08 -9.53 22.82
C GLY A 82 5.79 -9.48 21.48
N GLU A 83 5.76 -10.58 20.70
CA GLU A 83 6.34 -10.65 19.38
C GLU A 83 5.61 -9.72 18.40
N ILE A 84 4.27 -9.68 18.42
CA ILE A 84 3.47 -8.78 17.60
C ILE A 84 3.85 -7.31 17.82
N LYS A 85 3.97 -6.90 19.10
CA LYS A 85 4.40 -5.55 19.44
C LYS A 85 5.81 -5.23 18.95
N ALA A 86 6.74 -6.20 19.07
CA ALA A 86 8.11 -6.03 18.59
C ALA A 86 8.18 -5.94 17.06
N GLU A 87 7.41 -6.77 16.33
CA GLU A 87 7.33 -6.75 14.87
C GLU A 87 6.78 -5.41 14.34
N TYR A 88 5.69 -4.94 14.94
CA TYR A 88 5.08 -3.66 14.55
C TYR A 88 5.95 -2.46 14.98
N GLY A 89 6.35 -2.41 16.26
CA GLY A 89 7.05 -1.26 16.82
C GLY A 89 8.39 -0.99 16.15
N PHE A 90 9.12 -2.04 15.76
CA PHE A 90 10.40 -1.87 15.05
C PHE A 90 10.25 -1.04 13.76
N VAL A 91 9.26 -1.34 12.95
CA VAL A 91 9.05 -0.62 11.68
C VAL A 91 8.55 0.80 11.94
N ASP A 92 7.61 0.94 12.87
CA ASP A 92 7.03 2.25 13.21
C ASP A 92 8.12 3.24 13.69
N GLU A 93 9.03 2.77 14.54
CA GLU A 93 10.18 3.55 15.00
C GLU A 93 11.14 3.89 13.86
N LYS A 94 11.49 2.92 13.01
CA LYS A 94 12.35 3.16 11.85
C LYS A 94 11.75 4.17 10.86
N VAL A 95 10.47 4.08 10.60
CA VAL A 95 9.77 5.05 9.74
C VAL A 95 9.79 6.44 10.39
N PHE A 96 9.54 6.53 11.69
CA PHE A 96 9.61 7.80 12.42
C PHE A 96 11.03 8.42 12.39
N GLU A 97 12.09 7.61 12.58
CA GLU A 97 13.48 8.08 12.47
C GLU A 97 13.78 8.71 11.11
N ILE A 98 13.21 8.18 10.01
CA ILE A 98 13.49 8.63 8.64
C ILE A 98 12.60 9.82 8.23
N THR A 99 11.32 9.80 8.62
CA THR A 99 10.30 10.71 8.08
C THR A 99 9.80 11.75 9.09
N GLY A 100 9.96 11.51 10.38
CA GLY A 100 9.36 12.29 11.46
C GLY A 100 7.87 11.99 11.69
N GLU A 101 7.29 11.01 10.99
CA GLU A 101 5.89 10.59 11.15
C GLU A 101 5.81 9.10 11.50
N HIS A 102 4.86 8.73 12.39
CA HIS A 102 4.52 7.35 12.66
C HIS A 102 3.65 6.75 11.54
N THR A 103 3.70 5.42 11.41
CA THR A 103 2.87 4.69 10.45
C THR A 103 1.38 4.80 10.80
N LYS A 104 0.54 5.02 9.81
CA LYS A 104 -0.91 5.25 9.99
C LYS A 104 -1.75 4.01 9.73
N PHE A 105 -1.16 3.04 9.03
CA PHE A 105 -1.80 1.79 8.64
C PHE A 105 -0.83 0.62 8.79
N PHE A 106 -1.41 -0.56 8.92
CA PHE A 106 -0.68 -1.81 8.95
C PHE A 106 -1.22 -2.75 7.87
N ARG A 107 -0.34 -3.40 7.12
CA ARG A 107 -0.73 -4.52 6.26
C ARG A 107 -0.17 -5.81 6.83
N PRO A 108 -1.04 -6.75 7.24
CA PRO A 108 -0.59 -8.05 7.73
C PRO A 108 0.15 -8.82 6.63
N PRO A 109 1.33 -9.39 6.87
CA PRO A 109 1.94 -10.34 5.94
C PRO A 109 0.96 -11.44 5.55
N TYR A 110 0.93 -11.81 4.26
CA TYR A 110 0.02 -12.81 3.69
C TYR A 110 -1.48 -12.50 3.88
N ILE A 111 -1.82 -11.27 4.30
CA ILE A 111 -3.17 -10.89 4.76
C ILE A 111 -3.70 -11.82 5.88
N ALA A 112 -2.78 -12.49 6.58
CA ALA A 112 -3.09 -13.39 7.70
C ALA A 112 -3.34 -12.57 8.98
N VAL A 113 -4.53 -12.71 9.55
CA VAL A 113 -4.99 -11.91 10.70
C VAL A 113 -5.40 -12.81 11.86
N GLY A 114 -4.89 -12.53 13.06
CA GLY A 114 -5.23 -13.20 14.30
C GLY A 114 -5.81 -12.26 15.36
N GLY A 115 -6.53 -12.82 16.34
CA GLY A 115 -7.17 -12.04 17.41
C GLY A 115 -6.20 -11.15 18.18
N LEU A 116 -5.01 -11.67 18.53
CA LEU A 116 -3.98 -10.91 19.24
C LEU A 116 -3.43 -9.72 18.44
N MET A 117 -3.46 -9.77 17.11
CA MET A 117 -3.04 -8.62 16.28
C MET A 117 -3.98 -7.45 16.46
N TRP A 118 -5.31 -7.71 16.52
CA TRP A 118 -6.32 -6.68 16.75
C TRP A 118 -6.22 -6.01 18.14
N GLU A 119 -5.66 -6.71 19.10
CA GLU A 119 -5.49 -6.22 20.48
C GLU A 119 -4.19 -5.44 20.67
N ASN A 120 -3.17 -5.71 19.84
CA ASN A 120 -1.81 -5.21 20.05
C ASN A 120 -1.34 -4.24 18.96
N ILE A 121 -2.12 -4.03 17.88
CA ILE A 121 -1.84 -3.04 16.83
C ILE A 121 -3.01 -2.05 16.79
N SER A 122 -2.73 -0.79 17.07
CA SER A 122 -3.74 0.27 17.27
C SER A 122 -4.05 1.09 16.03
N VAL A 123 -3.61 0.66 14.84
CA VAL A 123 -3.93 1.30 13.56
C VAL A 123 -4.86 0.41 12.71
N PRO A 124 -5.62 0.97 11.76
CA PRO A 124 -6.43 0.19 10.84
C PRO A 124 -5.57 -0.71 9.95
N PHE A 125 -6.10 -1.89 9.60
CA PHE A 125 -5.41 -2.79 8.69
C PHE A 125 -5.86 -2.54 7.25
N ILE A 126 -4.94 -2.78 6.32
CA ILE A 126 -5.15 -2.59 4.88
C ILE A 126 -4.84 -3.90 4.15
N SER A 127 -5.76 -4.34 3.31
CA SER A 127 -5.54 -5.30 2.25
C SER A 127 -5.61 -4.58 0.89
N GLY A 128 -6.03 -5.24 -0.18
CA GLY A 128 -6.18 -4.58 -1.47
C GLY A 128 -6.58 -5.52 -2.60
N LEU A 129 -6.85 -4.93 -3.75
CA LEU A 129 -6.99 -5.64 -5.01
C LEU A 129 -5.58 -5.99 -5.53
N GLY A 130 -5.21 -7.25 -5.45
CA GLY A 130 -3.95 -7.77 -5.99
C GLY A 130 -4.14 -8.45 -7.35
N CYS A 131 -3.04 -8.68 -8.05
CA CYS A 131 -3.01 -9.40 -9.33
C CYS A 131 -2.02 -10.59 -9.33
N GLY A 132 -1.53 -10.99 -8.16
CA GLY A 132 -0.53 -12.07 -8.04
C GLY A 132 0.85 -11.65 -8.54
N ASP A 133 1.20 -10.39 -8.48
CA ASP A 133 2.44 -9.82 -9.01
C ASP A 133 3.71 -10.25 -8.27
N TRP A 134 3.58 -10.91 -7.12
CA TRP A 134 4.64 -11.63 -6.42
C TRP A 134 5.07 -12.93 -7.12
N ASP A 135 4.22 -13.48 -8.00
CA ASP A 135 4.55 -14.65 -8.82
C ASP A 135 5.14 -14.20 -10.16
N ASP A 136 6.39 -14.57 -10.41
CA ASP A 136 7.09 -14.22 -11.65
C ASP A 136 6.49 -14.88 -12.90
N ASN A 137 5.65 -15.90 -12.76
CA ASN A 137 4.91 -16.50 -13.87
C ASN A 137 3.73 -15.62 -14.35
N VAL A 138 3.27 -14.66 -13.54
CA VAL A 138 2.23 -13.72 -13.95
C VAL A 138 2.82 -12.64 -14.85
N THR A 139 2.36 -12.59 -16.10
CA THR A 139 2.87 -11.65 -17.10
C THR A 139 2.50 -10.20 -16.79
N VAL A 140 3.22 -9.25 -17.38
CA VAL A 140 2.94 -7.81 -17.25
C VAL A 140 1.50 -7.50 -17.70
N GLU A 141 1.09 -8.04 -18.86
CA GLU A 141 -0.24 -7.84 -19.41
C GLU A 141 -1.32 -8.34 -18.44
N ARG A 142 -1.13 -9.53 -17.87
CA ARG A 142 -2.08 -10.08 -16.89
C ARG A 142 -2.19 -9.21 -15.64
N ARG A 143 -1.08 -8.67 -15.14
CA ARG A 143 -1.08 -7.72 -14.01
C ARG A 143 -1.88 -6.47 -14.35
N VAL A 144 -1.67 -5.91 -15.53
CA VAL A 144 -2.40 -4.72 -16.02
C VAL A 144 -3.89 -5.01 -16.12
N ASP A 145 -4.30 -6.09 -16.81
CA ASP A 145 -5.70 -6.43 -17.05
C ASP A 145 -6.45 -6.62 -15.74
N VAL A 146 -5.91 -7.44 -14.80
CA VAL A 146 -6.56 -7.70 -13.50
C VAL A 146 -6.81 -6.41 -12.72
N ILE A 147 -5.83 -5.52 -12.68
CA ILE A 147 -5.98 -4.25 -11.95
C ILE A 147 -6.96 -3.32 -12.66
N THR A 148 -6.80 -3.10 -13.97
CA THR A 148 -7.61 -2.12 -14.70
C THR A 148 -9.09 -2.52 -14.85
N GLU A 149 -9.38 -3.82 -14.87
CA GLU A 149 -10.74 -4.36 -14.89
C GLU A 149 -11.36 -4.47 -13.49
N GLY A 150 -10.53 -4.79 -12.48
CA GLY A 150 -10.98 -5.05 -11.11
C GLY A 150 -11.21 -3.81 -10.27
N VAL A 151 -10.50 -2.71 -10.55
CA VAL A 151 -10.54 -1.50 -9.72
C VAL A 151 -11.91 -0.84 -9.69
N ARG A 152 -12.30 -0.31 -8.54
CA ARG A 152 -13.52 0.47 -8.33
C ARG A 152 -13.18 1.76 -7.58
N ASP A 153 -14.09 2.71 -7.58
CA ASP A 153 -13.92 3.93 -6.78
C ASP A 153 -13.70 3.60 -5.30
N GLY A 154 -12.64 4.12 -4.71
CA GLY A 154 -12.23 3.83 -3.34
C GLY A 154 -11.34 2.61 -3.17
N SER A 155 -10.96 1.89 -4.23
CA SER A 155 -10.08 0.71 -4.14
C SER A 155 -8.68 1.06 -3.66
N VAL A 156 -8.13 0.16 -2.86
CA VAL A 156 -6.69 0.05 -2.59
C VAL A 156 -6.14 -1.02 -3.54
N ILE A 157 -5.13 -0.68 -4.32
CA ILE A 157 -4.42 -1.59 -5.23
C ILE A 157 -3.20 -2.13 -4.50
N LEU A 158 -3.06 -3.46 -4.42
CA LEU A 158 -1.98 -4.15 -3.73
C LEU A 158 -1.01 -4.74 -4.74
N LEU A 159 0.20 -4.21 -4.76
CA LEU A 159 1.34 -4.67 -5.56
C LEU A 159 2.56 -4.83 -4.65
N HIS A 160 3.68 -5.29 -5.21
CA HIS A 160 4.90 -5.54 -4.47
C HIS A 160 6.10 -4.89 -5.18
N ASP A 161 6.89 -4.11 -4.43
CA ASP A 161 8.18 -3.55 -4.87
C ASP A 161 9.37 -4.36 -4.33
N ALA A 162 9.16 -5.64 -4.04
CA ALA A 162 10.22 -6.58 -3.67
C ALA A 162 11.39 -6.51 -4.66
N GLU A 163 12.61 -6.68 -4.15
CA GLU A 163 13.82 -6.59 -4.99
C GLU A 163 13.75 -7.52 -6.20
N GLY A 164 14.00 -6.99 -7.39
CA GLY A 164 13.98 -7.72 -8.65
C GLY A 164 12.60 -7.85 -9.32
N ASN A 165 11.50 -7.40 -8.70
CA ASN A 165 10.15 -7.49 -9.28
C ASN A 165 9.91 -6.44 -10.39
N ARG A 166 10.74 -6.46 -11.44
CA ARG A 166 10.68 -5.50 -12.55
C ARG A 166 9.41 -5.59 -13.38
N LYS A 167 8.76 -6.77 -13.44
CA LYS A 167 7.47 -6.91 -14.12
C LYS A 167 6.39 -6.06 -13.45
N THR A 168 6.44 -5.86 -12.13
CA THR A 168 5.55 -4.90 -11.46
C THR A 168 5.85 -3.47 -11.86
N VAL A 169 7.13 -3.07 -11.97
CA VAL A 169 7.51 -1.73 -12.45
C VAL A 169 6.93 -1.46 -13.85
N GLU A 170 7.12 -2.41 -14.78
CA GLU A 170 6.56 -2.32 -16.14
C GLU A 170 5.02 -2.28 -16.14
N ALA A 171 4.37 -3.08 -15.28
CA ALA A 171 2.92 -3.08 -15.15
C ALA A 171 2.40 -1.73 -14.63
N VAL A 172 3.04 -1.17 -13.61
CA VAL A 172 2.68 0.14 -13.03
C VAL A 172 2.77 1.26 -14.05
N ASP A 173 3.80 1.26 -14.91
CA ASP A 173 3.97 2.24 -16.00
C ASP A 173 2.82 2.20 -17.03
N LYS A 174 2.13 1.05 -17.15
CA LYS A 174 0.94 0.86 -17.99
C LYS A 174 -0.38 1.08 -17.24
N ILE A 175 -0.47 0.64 -15.99
CA ILE A 175 -1.66 0.75 -15.13
C ILE A 175 -2.02 2.23 -14.88
N ILE A 176 -1.03 3.06 -14.56
CA ILE A 176 -1.29 4.46 -14.21
C ILE A 176 -1.99 5.22 -15.35
N PRO A 177 -1.49 5.25 -16.60
CA PRO A 177 -2.18 5.94 -17.68
C PRO A 177 -3.55 5.33 -17.99
N ALA A 178 -3.68 4.00 -18.00
CA ALA A 178 -4.95 3.33 -18.26
C ALA A 178 -6.03 3.72 -17.23
N LEU A 179 -5.69 3.78 -15.94
CA LEU A 179 -6.62 4.21 -14.91
C LEU A 179 -6.91 5.72 -14.96
N LYS A 180 -5.95 6.55 -15.37
CA LYS A 180 -6.20 7.97 -15.63
C LYS A 180 -7.20 8.18 -16.74
N GLU A 181 -7.10 7.41 -17.84
CA GLU A 181 -8.08 7.43 -18.95
C GLU A 181 -9.47 6.98 -18.49
N GLN A 182 -9.56 6.04 -17.54
CA GLN A 182 -10.82 5.64 -16.91
C GLN A 182 -11.37 6.68 -15.91
N GLY A 183 -10.66 7.81 -15.70
CA GLY A 183 -11.07 8.91 -14.83
C GLY A 183 -10.66 8.76 -13.38
N TYR A 184 -9.76 7.84 -13.05
CA TYR A 184 -9.23 7.70 -11.69
C TYR A 184 -8.13 8.73 -11.39
N LYS A 185 -8.07 9.17 -10.14
CA LYS A 185 -6.95 9.93 -9.55
C LYS A 185 -6.30 9.10 -8.47
N PHE A 186 -4.98 9.18 -8.42
CA PHE A 186 -4.16 8.48 -7.46
C PHE A 186 -3.96 9.35 -6.22
N VAL A 187 -4.15 8.76 -5.06
CA VAL A 187 -3.94 9.38 -3.75
C VAL A 187 -3.31 8.35 -2.81
N THR A 188 -2.73 8.80 -1.70
CA THR A 188 -2.27 7.89 -0.63
C THR A 188 -3.45 7.22 0.07
N VAL A 189 -3.22 6.19 0.87
CA VAL A 189 -4.29 5.54 1.65
C VAL A 189 -4.98 6.54 2.56
N SER A 190 -4.24 7.37 3.31
CA SER A 190 -4.82 8.45 4.13
C SER A 190 -5.60 9.44 3.28
N GLY A 191 -5.06 9.82 2.12
CA GLY A 191 -5.72 10.72 1.16
C GLY A 191 -7.03 10.15 0.64
N LEU A 192 -7.08 8.83 0.39
CA LEU A 192 -8.28 8.13 -0.06
C LEU A 192 -9.40 8.19 0.98
N PHE A 193 -9.12 7.79 2.23
CA PHE A 193 -10.09 7.84 3.32
C PHE A 193 -10.58 9.27 3.57
N LYS A 194 -9.65 10.23 3.66
CA LYS A 194 -9.98 11.65 3.84
C LYS A 194 -10.90 12.17 2.73
N ALA A 195 -10.58 11.90 1.47
CA ALA A 195 -11.37 12.37 0.33
C ALA A 195 -12.76 11.73 0.23
N LYS A 196 -12.90 10.50 0.77
CA LYS A 196 -14.20 9.82 0.88
C LYS A 196 -15.00 10.21 2.12
N GLY A 197 -14.43 11.00 3.03
CA GLY A 197 -15.08 11.40 4.28
C GLY A 197 -15.25 10.23 5.26
N ILE A 198 -14.38 9.23 5.17
CA ILE A 198 -14.38 8.03 6.04
C ILE A 198 -13.25 8.15 7.05
N ALA A 199 -13.56 7.97 8.32
CA ALA A 199 -12.57 7.74 9.37
C ALA A 199 -12.34 6.22 9.51
N PRO A 200 -11.20 5.68 9.08
CA PRO A 200 -10.93 4.26 9.22
C PRO A 200 -10.78 3.91 10.70
N VAL A 201 -11.37 2.78 11.10
CA VAL A 201 -11.36 2.33 12.49
C VAL A 201 -10.43 1.13 12.67
N THR A 202 -9.90 0.99 13.88
CA THR A 202 -9.13 -0.19 14.29
C THR A 202 -10.02 -1.45 14.28
N LYS A 203 -9.41 -2.62 14.28
CA LYS A 203 -10.12 -3.91 14.21
C LYS A 203 -10.94 -4.10 12.92
N MET A 204 -10.56 -3.39 11.87
CA MET A 204 -11.05 -3.61 10.51
C MET A 204 -9.88 -3.72 9.55
N ILE A 205 -10.07 -4.54 8.49
CA ILE A 205 -9.17 -4.61 7.34
C ILE A 205 -9.89 -4.08 6.11
N TYR A 206 -9.27 -3.13 5.41
CA TYR A 206 -9.88 -2.42 4.28
C TYR A 206 -9.19 -2.80 2.97
N SER A 207 -9.97 -3.23 1.99
CA SER A 207 -9.57 -3.34 0.58
C SER A 207 -10.09 -2.18 -0.27
N ASN A 208 -11.11 -1.50 0.26
CA ASN A 208 -11.73 -0.32 -0.35
C ASN A 208 -12.20 0.62 0.74
N ALA A 209 -11.97 1.92 0.58
CA ALA A 209 -12.39 2.92 1.58
C ALA A 209 -13.91 3.02 1.74
N LEU A 210 -14.69 2.57 0.77
CA LEU A 210 -16.16 2.59 0.80
C LEU A 210 -16.78 1.26 1.27
N GLN A 211 -15.97 0.26 1.66
CA GLN A 211 -16.49 -1.02 2.15
C GLN A 211 -17.29 -0.84 3.44
N LYS A 212 -18.35 -1.66 3.62
CA LYS A 212 -19.27 -1.58 4.76
C LYS A 212 -19.08 -2.67 5.80
N GLY A 213 -18.18 -3.60 5.58
CA GLY A 213 -17.92 -4.75 6.46
C GLY A 213 -16.46 -5.11 6.55
N MET A 214 -16.13 -6.06 7.43
CA MET A 214 -14.74 -6.45 7.70
C MET A 214 -14.05 -7.08 6.47
N TRP A 215 -14.81 -7.75 5.64
CA TRP A 215 -14.39 -8.31 4.35
C TRP A 215 -15.37 -7.75 3.31
N GLY A 216 -14.90 -6.77 2.53
CA GLY A 216 -15.71 -6.05 1.54
C GLY A 216 -16.06 -6.88 0.30
#